data_e566af04a5459fd2473910ccca63d7f7
#
_entry.id   e566af04a5459fd2473910ccca63d7f7
#
_cell.length_a   1.000
_cell.length_b   1.000
_cell.length_c   1.000
_cell.angle_alpha   90.00
_cell.angle_beta   90.00
_cell.angle_gamma   90.00
#
_symmetry.space_group_name_H-M   'P 1'
#
loop_
_entity.id
_entity.type
_entity.pdbx_description
1 polymer ?
#
loop_
_entity_poly.entity_id
_entity_poly.type
_entity_poly.pdbx_seq_one_letter_code
_entity_poly.pdbx_strand_id
1 'polypeptide(L)'
;MEPIMYAIAVFQNRNETLRFNAQLKVLGINSMVISTPKGLGSTCSVAVKFYYKQLSRVIYALKKGNYNTFSYFFKIISTRSGTHYEIINY
;
A
#
# COMPACT_ATOMS: atom_id res chain seq x y z
N MET A 1 6.95 23.54 4.53
CA MET A 1 6.85 22.14 4.99
C MET A 1 6.00 21.35 4.00
N GLU A 2 6.53 20.27 3.47
CA GLU A 2 5.79 19.46 2.53
C GLU A 2 4.76 18.60 3.26
N PRO A 3 3.53 18.47 2.70
CA PRO A 3 2.55 17.58 3.32
C PRO A 3 3.01 16.12 3.24
N ILE A 4 2.70 15.36 4.28
CA ILE A 4 2.98 13.92 4.29
C ILE A 4 1.96 13.23 3.41
N MET A 5 2.46 12.47 2.43
CA MET A 5 1.61 11.72 1.52
C MET A 5 1.75 10.22 1.78
N TYR A 6 0.63 9.53 1.69
CA TYR A 6 0.58 8.09 1.92
C TYR A 6 0.18 7.36 0.65
N ALA A 7 0.56 6.09 0.62
CA ALA A 7 0.12 5.17 -0.41
C ALA A 7 -0.30 3.87 0.25
N ILE A 8 -1.02 3.05 -0.50
CA ILE A 8 -1.41 1.72 -0.01
C ILE A 8 -1.09 0.67 -1.07
N ALA A 9 -0.73 -0.51 -0.60
CA ALA A 9 -0.54 -1.69 -1.43
C ALA A 9 -1.72 -2.62 -1.19
N VAL A 10 -2.38 -3.01 -2.27
CA VAL A 10 -3.59 -3.85 -2.21
C VAL A 10 -3.29 -5.23 -2.78
N PHE A 11 -3.52 -6.25 -1.97
CA PHE A 11 -3.42 -7.66 -2.34
C PHE A 11 -4.81 -8.28 -2.27
N GLN A 12 -5.03 -9.37 -2.99
CA GLN A 12 -6.30 -10.09 -2.92
C GLN A 12 -6.32 -11.18 -1.86
N ASN A 13 -5.20 -11.38 -1.15
CA ASN A 13 -5.04 -12.41 -0.14
C ASN A 13 -4.56 -11.77 1.17
N ARG A 14 -5.28 -12.09 2.27
CA ARG A 14 -4.96 -11.54 3.58
C ARG A 14 -3.56 -11.95 4.05
N ASN A 15 -3.18 -13.21 3.83
CA ASN A 15 -1.87 -13.69 4.27
C ASN A 15 -0.73 -12.96 3.57
N GLU A 16 -0.89 -12.70 2.28
CA GLU A 16 0.12 -11.94 1.53
C GLU A 16 0.19 -10.48 2.01
N THR A 17 -0.95 -9.88 2.32
CA THR A 17 -1.00 -8.53 2.88
C THR A 17 -0.17 -8.46 4.17
N LEU A 18 -0.41 -9.39 5.09
CA LEU A 18 0.28 -9.41 6.38
C LEU A 18 1.77 -9.70 6.21
N ARG A 19 2.11 -10.63 5.31
CA ARG A 19 3.51 -10.96 5.02
C ARG A 19 4.25 -9.77 4.44
N PHE A 20 3.60 -9.04 3.54
CA PHE A 20 4.21 -7.84 2.93
C PHE A 20 4.48 -6.77 3.98
N ASN A 21 3.52 -6.52 4.87
CA ASN A 21 3.72 -5.56 5.96
C ASN A 21 4.92 -5.96 6.83
N ALA A 22 5.04 -7.24 7.16
CA ALA A 22 6.16 -7.75 7.95
C ALA A 22 7.48 -7.56 7.21
N GLN A 23 7.50 -7.82 5.92
CA GLN A 23 8.70 -7.64 5.08
C GLN A 23 9.16 -6.19 5.07
N LEU A 24 8.22 -5.25 4.93
CA LEU A 24 8.56 -3.82 4.94
C LEU A 24 9.18 -3.42 6.26
N LYS A 25 8.65 -3.92 7.38
CA LYS A 25 9.20 -3.62 8.71
C LYS A 25 10.63 -4.14 8.87
N VAL A 26 10.91 -5.34 8.35
CA VAL A 26 12.26 -5.91 8.36
C VAL A 26 13.22 -5.01 7.59
N LEU A 27 12.75 -4.38 6.51
CA LEU A 27 13.56 -3.48 5.70
C LEU A 27 13.66 -2.06 6.29
N GLY A 28 13.08 -1.83 7.45
CA GLY A 28 13.10 -0.52 8.09
C GLY A 28 12.12 0.47 7.47
N ILE A 29 11.16 0.00 6.71
CA ILE A 29 10.14 0.85 6.09
C ILE A 29 8.95 0.95 7.02
N ASN A 30 8.53 2.17 7.33
CA ASN A 30 7.35 2.41 8.17
C ASN A 30 6.11 2.00 7.40
N SER A 31 5.35 1.05 7.96
CA SER A 31 4.12 0.56 7.32
C SER A 31 3.15 0.09 8.37
N MET A 32 1.87 0.00 7.98
CA MET A 32 0.84 -0.52 8.87
C MET A 32 -0.28 -1.15 8.05
N VAL A 33 -0.92 -2.15 8.66
CA VAL A 33 -2.11 -2.77 8.07
C VAL A 33 -3.31 -1.91 8.41
N ILE A 34 -4.10 -1.61 7.39
CA ILE A 34 -5.33 -0.82 7.54
C ILE A 34 -6.49 -1.59 6.89
N SER A 35 -7.72 -1.16 7.19
CA SER A 35 -8.89 -1.65 6.45
C SER A 35 -8.79 -1.14 5.02
N THR A 36 -9.07 -2.01 4.05
CA THR A 36 -9.05 -1.61 2.64
C THR A 36 -10.17 -0.59 2.40
N PRO A 37 -9.85 0.58 1.82
CA PRO A 37 -10.88 1.56 1.46
C PRO A 37 -11.87 0.96 0.47
N LYS A 38 -13.13 1.35 0.60
CA LYS A 38 -14.19 0.89 -0.29
C LYS A 38 -13.97 1.41 -1.71
N GLY A 39 -14.36 0.62 -2.68
CA GLY A 39 -14.32 1.05 -4.08
C GLY A 39 -13.00 0.80 -4.81
N LEU A 40 -12.04 0.13 -4.19
CA LEU A 40 -10.75 -0.15 -4.83
C LEU A 40 -10.72 -1.49 -5.59
N GLY A 41 -11.86 -2.17 -5.70
CA GLY A 41 -11.93 -3.43 -6.43
C GLY A 41 -11.28 -4.61 -5.73
N SER A 42 -11.00 -4.49 -4.43
CA SER A 42 -10.37 -5.56 -3.67
C SER A 42 -11.41 -6.39 -2.93
N THR A 43 -11.21 -7.72 -2.94
CA THR A 43 -11.98 -8.63 -2.11
C THR A 43 -11.37 -8.79 -0.72
N CYS A 44 -10.13 -8.36 -0.54
CA CYS A 44 -9.43 -8.43 0.75
C CYS A 44 -9.81 -7.25 1.63
N SER A 45 -10.07 -7.53 2.92
CA SER A 45 -10.51 -6.52 3.86
C SER A 45 -9.37 -5.67 4.43
N VAL A 46 -8.13 -6.03 4.15
CA VAL A 46 -6.95 -5.33 4.69
C VAL A 46 -5.97 -4.97 3.58
N ALA A 47 -5.22 -3.89 3.80
CA ALA A 47 -4.21 -3.40 2.87
C ALA A 47 -3.04 -2.85 3.69
N VAL A 48 -1.92 -2.57 3.03
CA VAL A 48 -0.73 -2.03 3.69
C VAL A 48 -0.56 -0.57 3.33
N LYS A 49 -0.51 0.29 4.35
CA LYS A 49 -0.30 1.73 4.19
C LYS A 49 1.16 2.06 4.49
N PHE A 50 1.74 2.94 3.68
CA PHE A 50 3.13 3.37 3.85
C PHE A 50 3.30 4.79 3.33
N TYR A 51 4.45 5.41 3.63
CA TYR A 51 4.74 6.75 3.14
C TYR A 51 5.04 6.71 1.65
N TYR A 52 4.40 7.60 0.88
CA TYR A 52 4.57 7.67 -0.58
C TYR A 52 6.03 7.83 -0.97
N LYS A 53 6.81 8.60 -0.20
CA LYS A 53 8.24 8.82 -0.49
C LYS A 53 9.07 7.54 -0.44
N GLN A 54 8.55 6.47 0.16
CA GLN A 54 9.23 5.18 0.23
C GLN A 54 8.83 4.24 -0.91
N LEU A 55 8.09 4.74 -1.90
CA LEU A 55 7.52 3.90 -2.96
C LEU A 55 8.57 3.06 -3.67
N SER A 56 9.73 3.63 -4.01
CA SER A 56 10.79 2.88 -4.70
C SER A 56 11.24 1.66 -3.91
N ARG A 57 11.42 1.83 -2.60
CA ARG A 57 11.83 0.74 -1.70
C ARG A 57 10.72 -0.29 -1.55
N VAL A 58 9.47 0.16 -1.53
CA VAL A 58 8.31 -0.71 -1.41
C VAL A 58 8.16 -1.56 -2.68
N ILE A 59 8.34 -0.95 -3.84
CA ILE A 59 8.33 -1.67 -5.12
C ILE A 59 9.43 -2.74 -5.15
N TYR A 60 10.63 -2.39 -4.68
CA TYR A 60 11.73 -3.33 -4.59
C TYR A 60 11.35 -4.53 -3.70
N ALA A 61 10.74 -4.27 -2.54
CA ALA A 61 10.31 -5.31 -1.63
C ALA A 61 9.26 -6.22 -2.28
N LEU A 62 8.34 -5.63 -3.05
CA LEU A 62 7.32 -6.39 -3.77
C LEU A 62 7.97 -7.37 -4.76
N LYS A 63 8.93 -6.91 -5.52
CA LYS A 63 9.61 -7.73 -6.53
C LYS A 63 10.43 -8.85 -5.90
N LYS A 64 11.02 -8.60 -4.73
CA LYS A 64 11.82 -9.61 -4.03
C LYS A 64 10.96 -10.64 -3.32
N GLY A 65 9.75 -10.30 -2.92
CA GLY A 65 8.94 -11.10 -2.02
C GLY A 65 8.14 -12.22 -2.64
N ASN A 66 8.13 -12.34 -3.94
CA ASN A 66 7.44 -13.42 -4.65
C ASN A 66 5.95 -13.53 -4.26
N TYR A 67 5.22 -12.43 -4.48
CA TYR A 67 3.78 -12.35 -4.17
C TYR A 67 2.95 -12.70 -5.40
N ASN A 68 1.83 -13.39 -5.19
CA ASN A 68 0.98 -13.88 -6.28
C ASN A 68 -0.31 -13.09 -6.45
N THR A 69 -0.77 -12.39 -5.42
CA THR A 69 -2.09 -11.76 -5.42
C THR A 69 -2.05 -10.24 -5.35
N PHE A 70 -0.89 -9.64 -5.59
CA PHE A 70 -0.78 -8.19 -5.61
C PHE A 70 -1.65 -7.61 -6.73
N SER A 71 -2.44 -6.57 -6.39
CA SER A 71 -3.30 -5.88 -7.36
C SER A 71 -2.67 -4.57 -7.80
N TYR A 72 -2.70 -3.56 -6.92
CA TYR A 72 -2.25 -2.22 -7.28
C TYR A 72 -1.70 -1.48 -6.08
N PHE A 73 -0.84 -0.49 -6.36
CA PHE A 73 -0.56 0.58 -5.43
C PHE A 73 -1.51 1.73 -5.70
N PHE A 74 -2.00 2.37 -4.64
CA PHE A 74 -2.81 3.57 -4.72
C PHE A 74 -2.16 4.68 -3.92
N LYS A 75 -2.18 5.89 -4.46
CA LYS A 75 -1.78 7.10 -3.74
C LYS A 75 -3.01 7.66 -3.05
N ILE A 76 -2.88 8.05 -1.80
CA ILE A 76 -3.97 8.67 -1.04
C ILE A 76 -3.90 10.17 -1.21
N ILE A 77 -4.96 10.78 -1.72
CA ILE A 77 -5.05 12.22 -1.93
C ILE A 77 -6.17 12.75 -1.06
N SER A 78 -5.81 13.61 -0.10
CA SER A 78 -6.78 14.25 0.77
C SER A 78 -7.05 15.67 0.28
N THR A 79 -8.31 16.00 0.05
CA THR A 79 -8.74 17.32 -0.38
C THR A 79 -9.87 17.80 0.53
N ARG A 80 -10.31 19.05 0.33
CA ARG A 80 -11.45 19.59 1.08
C ARG A 80 -12.74 18.82 0.82
N SER A 81 -12.86 18.22 -0.36
CA SER A 81 -14.06 17.44 -0.75
C SER A 81 -14.00 16.00 -0.30
N GLY A 82 -12.91 15.56 0.32
CA GLY A 82 -12.77 14.21 0.83
C GLY A 82 -11.46 13.56 0.44
N THR A 83 -11.43 12.23 0.56
CA THR A 83 -10.24 11.44 0.25
C THR A 83 -10.44 10.70 -1.06
N HIS A 84 -9.42 10.77 -1.93
CA HIS A 84 -9.42 10.11 -3.23
C HIS A 84 -8.23 9.16 -3.31
N TYR A 85 -8.35 8.14 -4.16
CA TYR A 85 -7.30 7.15 -4.35
C TYR A 85 -6.95 7.08 -5.83
N GLU A 86 -5.66 7.24 -6.13
CA GLU A 86 -5.15 7.19 -7.51
C GLU A 86 -4.27 5.98 -7.70
N ILE A 87 -4.51 5.21 -8.76
CA ILE A 87 -3.65 4.08 -9.12
C ILE A 87 -2.25 4.62 -9.47
N ILE A 88 -1.22 3.99 -8.91
CA ILE A 88 0.17 4.32 -9.19
C ILE A 88 0.69 3.36 -10.25
N ASN A 89 1.12 3.91 -11.38
CA ASN A 89 1.81 3.14 -12.41
C ASN A 89 3.31 3.14 -12.10
N TYR A 90 3.92 1.95 -12.16
CA TYR A 90 5.33 1.83 -11.81
C TYR A 90 6.08 0.91 -12.76
#